data_a3762b22caea568ed14c155941e7c2ed
#
_entry.id   a3762b22caea568ed14c155941e7c2ed
#
_cell.length_a   1.000
_cell.length_b   1.000
_cell.length_c   1.000
_cell.angle_alpha   90.00
_cell.angle_beta   90.00
_cell.angle_gamma   90.00
#
_symmetry.space_group_name_H-M   'P 1'
#
loop_
_entity.id
_entity.type
_entity.pdbx_description
1 polymer ?
#
loop_
_entity_poly.entity_id
_entity_poly.type
_entity_poly.pdbx_seq_one_letter_code
_entity_poly.pdbx_strand_id
1 'polypeptide(L)'
;MRAGKKVGICMIYALFLFAVTYVLMLAFSKYRPYIAVGSAAIFIATGMLPFDQILGAIDFNVLLMIAGTMGLVQLFIDSKMPALLADLIMEKVPNVQMAAVALALFAGIISAFVDNVATVLMVAPIALEICKKLKTNPVPFIISIAVSSNLQGAATLVGDTTAIMLGSYANMSFLDFFFYRGRPSIFWAVELGAVASALILAFLFRKEKGAIPKGAARTKVTDYVPTFLLVGMIALLISASFIQNKPEITNGLICVGLMAVGMIYTFFKTHDAAAVTGPLKAIDFETIGLLFGLFLVIGGITHMGVVDAAAGLLAQMGGGNVFAIYTAIVWASVLFSAFIDNIPYVATMLPVVTSLAAGLGIDPTVLYFGLLSGATLGGNCTPIGASANITGIGILRRDGHEVKTSDFCRIGIPFTLAAVIPAYIYLWLMYGV
;
A
#
# COMPACT_ATOMS: atom_id res chain seq x y z
N MET A 1 21.21 -7.22 39.92
CA MET A 1 20.98 -5.76 39.79
C MET A 1 21.80 -5.06 38.68
N ARG A 2 23.11 -5.33 38.48
CA ARG A 2 23.92 -4.69 37.42
C ARG A 2 23.52 -5.11 36.00
N ALA A 3 23.10 -6.34 35.72
CA ALA A 3 22.69 -6.82 34.42
C ALA A 3 21.36 -6.18 33.96
N GLY A 4 20.36 -6.08 34.81
CA GLY A 4 19.07 -5.44 34.47
C GLY A 4 19.20 -3.93 34.23
N LYS A 5 20.12 -3.22 34.91
CA LYS A 5 20.41 -1.82 34.60
C LYS A 5 21.09 -1.63 33.22
N LYS A 6 21.99 -2.56 32.83
CA LYS A 6 22.60 -2.51 31.48
C LYS A 6 21.58 -2.74 30.37
N VAL A 7 20.67 -3.70 30.52
CA VAL A 7 19.61 -3.99 29.53
C VAL A 7 18.67 -2.78 29.37
N GLY A 8 18.24 -2.17 30.49
CA GLY A 8 17.40 -0.97 30.43
C GLY A 8 18.06 0.25 29.74
N ILE A 9 19.38 0.42 29.94
CA ILE A 9 20.13 1.49 29.30
C ILE A 9 20.24 1.24 27.77
N CYS A 10 20.54 0.01 27.35
CA CYS A 10 20.60 -0.34 25.92
C CYS A 10 19.24 -0.17 25.22
N MET A 11 18.14 -0.54 25.88
CA MET A 11 16.79 -0.32 25.37
C MET A 11 16.49 1.17 25.16
N ILE A 12 16.89 2.05 26.10
CA ILE A 12 16.70 3.50 25.96
C ILE A 12 17.50 4.05 24.78
N TYR A 13 18.74 3.60 24.58
CA TYR A 13 19.54 3.99 23.40
C TYR A 13 18.91 3.51 22.09
N ALA A 14 18.40 2.28 22.04
CA ALA A 14 17.69 1.76 20.87
C ALA A 14 16.42 2.58 20.57
N LEU A 15 15.63 2.90 21.59
CA LEU A 15 14.44 3.74 21.45
C LEU A 15 14.82 5.16 20.98
N PHE A 16 15.88 5.75 21.54
CA PHE A 16 16.35 7.07 21.13
C PHE A 16 16.80 7.07 19.65
N LEU A 17 17.64 6.11 19.26
CA LEU A 17 18.10 5.99 17.87
C LEU A 17 16.92 5.77 16.91
N PHE A 18 15.97 4.92 17.28
CA PHE A 18 14.74 4.70 16.52
C PHE A 18 13.93 5.99 16.37
N ALA A 19 13.70 6.74 17.47
CA ALA A 19 12.98 8.01 17.43
C ALA A 19 13.70 9.04 16.53
N VAL A 20 15.02 9.15 16.65
CA VAL A 20 15.83 10.02 15.76
C VAL A 20 15.71 9.59 14.30
N THR A 21 15.75 8.28 14.02
CA THR A 21 15.56 7.75 12.66
C THR A 21 14.23 8.21 12.08
N TYR A 22 13.13 8.07 12.83
CA TYR A 22 11.80 8.50 12.38
C TYR A 22 11.69 10.02 12.19
N VAL A 23 12.21 10.80 13.13
CA VAL A 23 12.23 12.27 13.00
C VAL A 23 13.00 12.69 11.74
N LEU A 24 14.16 12.07 11.49
CA LEU A 24 14.95 12.37 10.29
C LEU A 24 14.23 11.94 9.00
N MET A 25 13.57 10.79 8.98
CA MET A 25 12.78 10.36 7.81
C MET A 25 11.59 11.27 7.54
N LEU A 26 10.98 11.86 8.57
CA LEU A 26 9.90 12.84 8.42
C LEU A 26 10.43 14.19 7.95
N ALA A 27 11.52 14.66 8.53
CA ALA A 27 12.13 15.95 8.16
C ALA A 27 12.74 15.93 6.76
N PHE A 28 13.31 14.81 6.33
CA PHE A 28 14.05 14.65 5.10
C PHE A 28 13.47 13.54 4.22
N SER A 29 12.23 13.71 3.77
CA SER A 29 11.49 12.68 3.03
C SER A 29 12.21 12.11 1.81
N LYS A 30 12.99 12.93 1.10
CA LYS A 30 13.82 12.52 -0.05
C LYS A 30 14.94 11.55 0.32
N TYR A 31 15.41 11.56 1.57
CA TYR A 31 16.56 10.76 2.02
C TYR A 31 16.14 9.57 2.91
N ARG A 32 14.85 9.24 2.99
CA ARG A 32 14.32 8.14 3.81
C ARG A 32 15.08 6.82 3.67
N PRO A 33 15.39 6.31 2.46
CA PRO A 33 16.12 5.06 2.31
C PRO A 33 17.53 5.12 2.92
N TYR A 34 18.23 6.21 2.66
CA TYR A 34 19.58 6.39 3.19
C TYR A 34 19.61 6.53 4.71
N ILE A 35 18.61 7.19 5.29
CA ILE A 35 18.45 7.32 6.75
C ILE A 35 18.16 5.95 7.36
N ALA A 36 17.26 5.16 6.78
CA ALA A 36 16.92 3.84 7.27
C ALA A 36 18.13 2.89 7.22
N VAL A 37 18.84 2.83 6.09
CA VAL A 37 20.05 2.00 5.92
C VAL A 37 21.19 2.49 6.82
N GLY A 38 21.40 3.80 6.95
CA GLY A 38 22.40 4.36 7.86
C GLY A 38 22.09 4.04 9.33
N SER A 39 20.84 4.16 9.74
CA SER A 39 20.41 3.76 11.08
C SER A 39 20.59 2.26 11.33
N ALA A 40 20.23 1.42 10.34
CA ALA A 40 20.46 -0.03 10.41
C ALA A 40 21.95 -0.35 10.62
N ALA A 41 22.86 0.34 9.90
CA ALA A 41 24.29 0.18 10.08
C ALA A 41 24.74 0.55 11.50
N ILE A 42 24.15 1.58 12.12
CA ILE A 42 24.43 1.94 13.53
C ILE A 42 23.90 0.85 14.49
N PHE A 43 22.69 0.33 14.26
CA PHE A 43 22.14 -0.78 15.07
C PHE A 43 23.04 -2.01 15.04
N ILE A 44 23.58 -2.36 13.88
CA ILE A 44 24.52 -3.49 13.72
C ILE A 44 25.87 -3.16 14.38
N ALA A 45 26.46 -1.99 14.10
CA ALA A 45 27.77 -1.62 14.63
C ALA A 45 27.81 -1.50 16.17
N THR A 46 26.69 -1.12 16.78
CA THR A 46 26.55 -1.03 18.23
C THR A 46 26.16 -2.36 18.90
N GLY A 47 25.94 -3.42 18.11
CA GLY A 47 25.52 -4.74 18.61
C GLY A 47 24.07 -4.79 19.07
N MET A 48 23.25 -3.76 18.80
CA MET A 48 21.82 -3.78 19.08
C MET A 48 21.06 -4.75 18.18
N LEU A 49 21.59 -5.03 16.98
CA LEU A 49 21.19 -6.13 16.11
C LEU A 49 22.41 -7.05 15.94
N PRO A 50 22.41 -8.27 16.50
CA PRO A 50 23.48 -9.24 16.34
C PRO A 50 23.67 -9.68 14.88
N PHE A 51 24.91 -9.96 14.49
CA PHE A 51 25.26 -10.34 13.12
C PHE A 51 24.54 -11.59 12.61
N ASP A 52 24.35 -12.55 13.48
CA ASP A 52 23.63 -13.83 13.20
C ASP A 52 22.13 -13.62 12.94
N GLN A 53 21.56 -12.50 13.39
CA GLN A 53 20.15 -12.16 13.21
C GLN A 53 19.87 -11.25 12.00
N ILE A 54 20.90 -10.73 11.33
CA ILE A 54 20.75 -9.80 10.19
C ILE A 54 19.90 -10.42 9.08
N LEU A 55 20.25 -11.63 8.63
CA LEU A 55 19.53 -12.29 7.53
C LEU A 55 18.10 -12.67 7.93
N GLY A 56 17.87 -13.04 9.18
CA GLY A 56 16.54 -13.37 9.69
C GLY A 56 15.65 -12.15 9.91
N ALA A 57 16.22 -10.95 10.04
CA ALA A 57 15.47 -9.73 10.17
C ALA A 57 14.92 -9.22 8.82
N ILE A 58 15.53 -9.63 7.69
CA ILE A 58 15.15 -9.15 6.35
C ILE A 58 14.09 -10.08 5.76
N ASP A 59 12.95 -9.51 5.41
CA ASP A 59 11.92 -10.23 4.66
C ASP A 59 12.20 -10.15 3.14
N PHE A 60 12.93 -11.15 2.64
CA PHE A 60 13.26 -11.24 1.21
C PHE A 60 12.02 -11.50 0.35
N ASN A 61 10.99 -12.16 0.87
CA ASN A 61 9.76 -12.41 0.12
C ASN A 61 9.06 -11.08 -0.21
N VAL A 62 8.94 -10.20 0.76
CA VAL A 62 8.36 -8.85 0.57
C VAL A 62 9.16 -8.08 -0.48
N LEU A 63 10.49 -8.02 -0.37
CA LEU A 63 11.33 -7.27 -1.30
C LEU A 63 11.22 -7.80 -2.74
N LEU A 64 11.21 -9.11 -2.92
CA LEU A 64 11.06 -9.75 -4.23
C LEU A 64 9.64 -9.58 -4.79
N MET A 65 8.60 -9.66 -3.95
CA MET A 65 7.23 -9.41 -4.40
C MET A 65 7.10 -7.99 -4.94
N ILE A 66 7.60 -6.99 -4.22
CA ILE A 66 7.56 -5.58 -4.64
C ILE A 66 8.32 -5.39 -5.96
N ALA A 67 9.55 -5.87 -6.05
CA ALA A 67 10.34 -5.76 -7.27
C ALA A 67 9.67 -6.43 -8.48
N GLY A 68 9.20 -7.67 -8.28
CA GLY A 68 8.59 -8.48 -9.34
C GLY A 68 7.25 -7.90 -9.82
N THR A 69 6.40 -7.46 -8.91
CA THR A 69 5.11 -6.85 -9.28
C THR A 69 5.31 -5.53 -10.01
N MET A 70 6.18 -4.64 -9.54
CA MET A 70 6.45 -3.35 -10.20
C MET A 70 6.99 -3.52 -11.62
N GLY A 71 7.95 -4.41 -11.82
CA GLY A 71 8.49 -4.65 -13.16
C GLY A 71 7.48 -5.30 -14.11
N LEU A 72 6.66 -6.25 -13.62
CA LEU A 72 5.59 -6.87 -14.44
C LEU A 72 4.49 -5.87 -14.78
N VAL A 73 4.12 -5.01 -13.85
CA VAL A 73 3.14 -3.94 -14.05
C VAL A 73 3.64 -2.92 -15.08
N GLN A 74 4.93 -2.62 -15.14
CA GLN A 74 5.47 -1.74 -16.19
C GLN A 74 5.24 -2.33 -17.58
N LEU A 75 5.47 -3.63 -17.77
CA LEU A 75 5.17 -4.29 -19.05
C LEU A 75 3.66 -4.20 -19.40
N PHE A 76 2.79 -4.32 -18.39
CA PHE A 76 1.34 -4.17 -18.55
C PHE A 76 0.95 -2.74 -18.95
N ILE A 77 1.58 -1.72 -18.37
CA ILE A 77 1.38 -0.31 -18.74
C ILE A 77 1.83 -0.06 -20.18
N ASP A 78 3.01 -0.54 -20.56
CA ASP A 78 3.60 -0.37 -21.88
C ASP A 78 2.75 -1.03 -22.97
N SER A 79 1.99 -2.08 -22.63
CA SER A 79 1.05 -2.76 -23.53
C SER A 79 -0.15 -1.91 -23.93
N LYS A 80 -0.39 -0.77 -23.25
CA LYS A 80 -1.57 0.10 -23.40
C LYS A 80 -2.92 -0.56 -23.09
N MET A 81 -2.91 -1.76 -22.49
CA MET A 81 -4.15 -2.43 -22.08
C MET A 81 -4.95 -1.61 -21.07
N PRO A 82 -4.33 -1.00 -20.03
CA PRO A 82 -5.07 -0.17 -19.09
C PRO A 82 -5.78 1.02 -19.76
N ALA A 83 -5.15 1.64 -20.75
CA ALA A 83 -5.75 2.75 -21.49
C ALA A 83 -6.98 2.29 -22.28
N LEU A 84 -6.90 1.12 -22.95
CA LEU A 84 -8.06 0.53 -23.61
C LEU A 84 -9.21 0.26 -22.63
N LEU A 85 -8.91 -0.31 -21.43
CA LEU A 85 -9.93 -0.57 -20.41
C LEU A 85 -10.61 0.72 -19.93
N ALA A 86 -9.84 1.79 -19.75
CA ALA A 86 -10.38 3.11 -19.40
C ALA A 86 -11.26 3.68 -20.51
N ASP A 87 -10.85 3.58 -21.78
CA ASP A 87 -11.65 4.02 -22.93
C ASP A 87 -13.01 3.28 -22.96
N LEU A 88 -13.00 1.96 -22.78
CA LEU A 88 -14.23 1.13 -22.75
C LEU A 88 -15.20 1.54 -21.63
N ILE A 89 -14.68 1.95 -20.49
CA ILE A 89 -15.48 2.45 -19.37
C ILE A 89 -16.06 3.82 -19.75
N MET A 90 -15.24 4.70 -20.29
CA MET A 90 -15.66 6.06 -20.65
C MET A 90 -16.71 6.11 -21.76
N GLU A 91 -16.73 5.14 -22.68
CA GLU A 91 -17.78 5.03 -23.69
C GLU A 91 -19.19 4.82 -23.11
N LYS A 92 -19.27 4.18 -21.92
CA LYS A 92 -20.53 3.85 -21.26
C LYS A 92 -21.02 4.94 -20.31
N VAL A 93 -20.17 5.89 -19.98
CA VAL A 93 -20.46 6.92 -18.97
C VAL A 93 -21.18 8.11 -19.61
N PRO A 94 -22.34 8.54 -19.05
CA PRO A 94 -23.18 9.57 -19.69
C PRO A 94 -22.75 11.01 -19.40
N ASN A 95 -22.11 11.26 -18.24
CA ASN A 95 -21.80 12.62 -17.77
C ASN A 95 -20.50 12.68 -16.95
N VAL A 96 -20.03 13.90 -16.69
CA VAL A 96 -18.79 14.20 -15.97
C VAL A 96 -18.77 13.61 -14.56
N GLN A 97 -19.89 13.67 -13.81
CA GLN A 97 -20.02 13.07 -12.48
C GLN A 97 -19.72 11.56 -12.52
N MET A 98 -20.40 10.85 -13.42
CA MET A 98 -20.20 9.40 -13.56
C MET A 98 -18.80 9.06 -14.06
N ALA A 99 -18.18 9.92 -14.88
CA ALA A 99 -16.81 9.75 -15.33
C ALA A 99 -15.80 9.81 -14.17
N ALA A 100 -15.96 10.79 -13.28
CA ALA A 100 -15.09 10.93 -12.12
C ALA A 100 -15.18 9.68 -11.21
N VAL A 101 -16.41 9.24 -10.92
CA VAL A 101 -16.64 8.05 -10.08
C VAL A 101 -16.13 6.77 -10.78
N ALA A 102 -16.42 6.61 -12.08
CA ALA A 102 -16.01 5.44 -12.84
C ALA A 102 -14.49 5.32 -12.96
N LEU A 103 -13.77 6.45 -13.21
CA LEU A 103 -12.31 6.45 -13.25
C LEU A 103 -11.70 6.20 -11.86
N ALA A 104 -12.29 6.73 -10.80
CA ALA A 104 -11.84 6.46 -9.43
C ALA A 104 -12.04 4.97 -9.08
N LEU A 105 -13.19 4.38 -9.38
CA LEU A 105 -13.45 2.94 -9.18
C LEU A 105 -12.54 2.08 -10.05
N PHE A 106 -12.34 2.47 -11.31
CA PHE A 106 -11.41 1.77 -12.20
C PHE A 106 -9.98 1.77 -11.65
N ALA A 107 -9.50 2.94 -11.21
CA ALA A 107 -8.20 3.05 -10.57
C ALA A 107 -8.13 2.16 -9.31
N GLY A 108 -9.18 2.13 -8.49
CA GLY A 108 -9.28 1.24 -7.35
C GLY A 108 -9.17 -0.23 -7.74
N ILE A 109 -10.00 -0.71 -8.68
CA ILE A 109 -9.98 -2.11 -9.13
C ILE A 109 -8.61 -2.53 -9.66
N ILE A 110 -7.97 -1.66 -10.45
CA ILE A 110 -6.60 -1.92 -10.92
C ILE A 110 -5.64 -1.95 -9.73
N SER A 111 -5.75 -1.02 -8.78
CA SER A 111 -4.85 -0.94 -7.64
C SER A 111 -4.99 -2.08 -6.65
N ALA A 112 -6.07 -2.82 -6.67
CA ALA A 112 -6.17 -4.06 -5.89
C ALA A 112 -5.14 -5.13 -6.34
N PHE A 113 -4.58 -5.01 -7.56
CA PHE A 113 -3.62 -5.95 -8.14
C PHE A 113 -2.32 -5.30 -8.62
N VAL A 114 -2.26 -3.98 -8.59
CA VAL A 114 -1.18 -3.14 -9.10
C VAL A 114 -0.90 -2.07 -8.05
N ASP A 115 0.38 -1.81 -7.79
CA ASP A 115 0.80 -0.76 -6.87
C ASP A 115 0.04 0.56 -7.09
N ASN A 116 -0.30 1.23 -6.01
CA ASN A 116 -1.12 2.44 -6.01
C ASN A 116 -0.47 3.62 -6.76
N VAL A 117 0.86 3.78 -6.68
CA VAL A 117 1.60 4.82 -7.40
C VAL A 117 1.58 4.55 -8.90
N ALA A 118 1.87 3.31 -9.30
CA ALA A 118 1.82 2.88 -10.70
C ALA A 118 0.42 3.06 -11.28
N THR A 119 -0.62 2.73 -10.51
CA THR A 119 -2.03 2.95 -10.91
C THR A 119 -2.33 4.43 -11.15
N VAL A 120 -1.90 5.33 -10.28
CA VAL A 120 -2.09 6.77 -10.47
C VAL A 120 -1.32 7.27 -11.69
N LEU A 121 -0.06 6.86 -11.88
CA LEU A 121 0.74 7.22 -13.06
C LEU A 121 0.07 6.78 -14.36
N MET A 122 -0.67 5.70 -14.35
CA MET A 122 -1.37 5.12 -15.50
C MET A 122 -2.72 5.81 -15.77
N VAL A 123 -3.55 5.99 -14.74
CA VAL A 123 -4.94 6.47 -14.91
C VAL A 123 -5.04 8.00 -14.93
N ALA A 124 -4.18 8.70 -14.20
CA ALA A 124 -4.23 10.16 -14.11
C ALA A 124 -4.01 10.89 -15.46
N PRO A 125 -3.07 10.47 -16.33
CA PRO A 125 -2.93 11.09 -17.66
C PRO A 125 -4.19 10.94 -18.51
N ILE A 126 -4.90 9.82 -18.42
CA ILE A 126 -6.17 9.58 -19.14
C ILE A 126 -7.23 10.55 -18.62
N ALA A 127 -7.33 10.70 -17.29
CA ALA A 127 -8.26 11.65 -16.68
C ALA A 127 -7.94 13.10 -17.09
N LEU A 128 -6.66 13.50 -17.16
CA LEU A 128 -6.23 14.81 -17.64
C LEU A 128 -6.69 15.07 -19.07
N GLU A 129 -6.49 14.10 -19.98
CA GLU A 129 -6.91 14.23 -21.38
C GLU A 129 -8.43 14.40 -21.49
N ILE A 130 -9.18 13.62 -20.71
CA ILE A 130 -10.64 13.72 -20.64
C ILE A 130 -11.06 15.10 -20.13
N CYS A 131 -10.47 15.57 -19.03
CA CYS A 131 -10.79 16.88 -18.45
C CYS A 131 -10.46 18.02 -19.42
N LYS A 132 -9.36 17.94 -20.18
CA LYS A 132 -9.02 18.91 -21.25
C LYS A 132 -10.09 18.95 -22.34
N LYS A 133 -10.56 17.79 -22.82
CA LYS A 133 -11.63 17.69 -23.82
C LYS A 133 -12.96 18.24 -23.29
N LEU A 134 -13.25 18.03 -22.02
CA LEU A 134 -14.48 18.50 -21.36
C LEU A 134 -14.39 19.92 -20.84
N LYS A 135 -13.21 20.54 -20.86
CA LYS A 135 -12.91 21.85 -20.27
C LYS A 135 -13.31 21.92 -18.79
N THR A 136 -13.11 20.83 -18.07
CA THR A 136 -13.39 20.71 -16.62
C THR A 136 -12.11 20.74 -15.80
N ASN A 137 -12.22 21.08 -14.53
CA ASN A 137 -11.08 21.10 -13.60
C ASN A 137 -10.59 19.65 -13.32
N PRO A 138 -9.34 19.28 -13.65
CA PRO A 138 -8.82 17.94 -13.42
C PRO A 138 -8.50 17.63 -11.93
N VAL A 139 -8.34 18.65 -11.09
CA VAL A 139 -7.89 18.49 -9.71
C VAL A 139 -8.76 17.49 -8.93
N PRO A 140 -10.11 17.61 -8.89
CA PRO A 140 -10.94 16.66 -8.17
C PRO A 140 -10.89 15.24 -8.75
N PHE A 141 -10.72 15.09 -10.07
CA PHE A 141 -10.60 13.77 -10.71
C PHE A 141 -9.34 13.04 -10.28
N ILE A 142 -8.19 13.73 -10.33
CA ILE A 142 -6.91 13.13 -9.98
C ILE A 142 -6.84 12.80 -8.49
N ILE A 143 -7.38 13.66 -7.63
CA ILE A 143 -7.50 13.37 -6.19
C ILE A 143 -8.35 12.11 -5.99
N SER A 144 -9.51 12.01 -6.66
CA SER A 144 -10.40 10.84 -6.51
C SER A 144 -9.74 9.54 -6.98
N ILE A 145 -8.96 9.59 -8.06
CA ILE A 145 -8.15 8.47 -8.55
C ILE A 145 -7.11 8.06 -7.51
N ALA A 146 -6.36 9.02 -6.95
CA ALA A 146 -5.30 8.74 -5.99
C ALA A 146 -5.85 8.11 -4.70
N VAL A 147 -6.92 8.69 -4.10
CA VAL A 147 -7.50 8.16 -2.86
C VAL A 147 -8.21 6.81 -3.07
N SER A 148 -8.80 6.58 -4.25
CA SER A 148 -9.43 5.28 -4.57
C SER A 148 -8.38 4.20 -4.82
N SER A 149 -7.29 4.54 -5.50
CA SER A 149 -6.13 3.66 -5.70
C SER A 149 -5.53 3.23 -4.36
N ASN A 150 -5.25 4.19 -3.48
CA ASN A 150 -4.66 3.89 -2.18
C ASN A 150 -5.60 3.04 -1.30
N LEU A 151 -6.93 3.28 -1.33
CA LEU A 151 -7.90 2.49 -0.58
C LEU A 151 -7.86 1.02 -0.99
N GLN A 152 -7.91 0.75 -2.29
CA GLN A 152 -8.01 -0.61 -2.82
C GLN A 152 -6.68 -1.37 -2.75
N GLY A 153 -5.55 -0.70 -2.54
CA GLY A 153 -4.27 -1.33 -2.29
C GLY A 153 -4.29 -2.31 -1.11
N ALA A 154 -5.14 -2.06 -0.09
CA ALA A 154 -5.32 -2.96 1.04
C ALA A 154 -6.19 -4.20 0.75
N ALA A 155 -6.85 -4.27 -0.41
CA ALA A 155 -7.84 -5.32 -0.71
C ALA A 155 -7.21 -6.70 -0.95
N THR A 156 -6.04 -6.77 -1.55
CA THR A 156 -5.37 -8.04 -1.88
C THR A 156 -3.91 -8.05 -1.44
N LEU A 157 -3.32 -9.25 -1.43
CA LEU A 157 -1.92 -9.45 -1.06
C LEU A 157 -0.92 -8.62 -1.89
N VAL A 158 -1.24 -8.27 -3.13
CA VAL A 158 -0.32 -7.62 -4.08
C VAL A 158 -0.70 -6.17 -4.43
N GLY A 159 -1.76 -5.64 -3.83
CA GLY A 159 -2.27 -4.31 -4.17
C GLY A 159 -1.40 -3.16 -3.64
N ASP A 160 -0.81 -3.33 -2.47
CA ASP A 160 0.06 -2.31 -1.84
C ASP A 160 1.18 -2.97 -1.03
N THR A 161 2.29 -2.28 -0.88
CA THR A 161 3.43 -2.70 -0.05
C THR A 161 3.01 -3.04 1.39
N THR A 162 2.07 -2.31 1.97
CA THR A 162 1.55 -2.57 3.33
C THR A 162 0.78 -3.90 3.42
N ALA A 163 0.02 -4.24 2.38
CA ALA A 163 -0.68 -5.52 2.27
C ALA A 163 0.31 -6.69 2.10
N ILE A 164 1.35 -6.52 1.28
CA ILE A 164 2.43 -7.49 1.10
C ILE A 164 3.13 -7.77 2.45
N MET A 165 3.46 -6.71 3.20
CA MET A 165 4.09 -6.83 4.53
C MET A 165 3.19 -7.56 5.52
N LEU A 166 1.90 -7.21 5.61
CA LEU A 166 0.96 -7.93 6.47
C LEU A 166 0.87 -9.40 6.08
N GLY A 167 0.74 -9.67 4.76
CA GLY A 167 0.64 -11.03 4.24
C GLY A 167 1.83 -11.89 4.62
N SER A 168 3.05 -11.36 4.48
CA SER A 168 4.26 -12.06 4.90
C SER A 168 4.34 -12.21 6.42
N TYR A 169 4.09 -11.13 7.18
CA TYR A 169 4.21 -11.12 8.63
C TYR A 169 3.21 -12.05 9.33
N ALA A 170 1.97 -12.08 8.83
CA ALA A 170 0.90 -12.94 9.36
C ALA A 170 0.82 -14.32 8.67
N ASN A 171 1.78 -14.66 7.79
CA ASN A 171 1.81 -15.88 6.99
C ASN A 171 0.50 -16.11 6.20
N MET A 172 -0.07 -15.03 5.64
CA MET A 172 -1.29 -15.08 4.86
C MET A 172 -0.97 -15.38 3.39
N SER A 173 -1.76 -16.25 2.79
CA SER A 173 -1.77 -16.50 1.36
C SER A 173 -2.60 -15.46 0.62
N PHE A 174 -2.57 -15.47 -0.72
CA PHE A 174 -3.40 -14.57 -1.53
C PHE A 174 -4.91 -14.75 -1.26
N LEU A 175 -5.37 -15.99 -1.09
CA LEU A 175 -6.78 -16.28 -0.80
C LEU A 175 -7.21 -15.88 0.62
N ASP A 176 -6.27 -15.79 1.56
CA ASP A 176 -6.58 -15.38 2.92
C ASP A 176 -7.02 -13.90 3.02
N PHE A 177 -6.71 -13.09 2.02
CA PHE A 177 -7.27 -11.74 1.90
C PHE A 177 -8.77 -11.75 1.60
N PHE A 178 -9.30 -12.80 0.94
CA PHE A 178 -10.71 -12.97 0.64
C PHE A 178 -11.45 -13.72 1.74
N PHE A 179 -10.87 -14.83 2.21
CA PHE A 179 -11.43 -15.66 3.26
C PHE A 179 -10.34 -16.14 4.19
N TYR A 180 -10.39 -15.77 5.44
CA TYR A 180 -9.42 -16.14 6.45
C TYR A 180 -10.09 -16.91 7.59
N ARG A 181 -9.60 -18.11 7.89
CA ARG A 181 -10.14 -18.99 8.94
C ARG A 181 -11.66 -19.23 8.81
N GLY A 182 -12.15 -19.39 7.58
CA GLY A 182 -13.55 -19.65 7.28
C GLY A 182 -14.48 -18.45 7.39
N ARG A 183 -13.94 -17.24 7.60
CA ARG A 183 -14.71 -15.98 7.65
C ARG A 183 -14.30 -15.06 6.48
N PRO A 184 -15.23 -14.24 5.95
CA PRO A 184 -14.89 -13.22 4.95
C PRO A 184 -13.87 -12.24 5.53
N SER A 185 -12.75 -12.00 4.80
CA SER A 185 -11.56 -11.33 5.27
C SER A 185 -11.52 -9.83 4.90
N ILE A 186 -10.32 -9.25 4.95
CA ILE A 186 -10.09 -7.81 4.77
C ILE A 186 -10.55 -7.29 3.41
N PHE A 187 -10.50 -8.12 2.34
CA PHE A 187 -11.02 -7.75 1.01
C PHE A 187 -12.44 -7.17 1.12
N TRP A 188 -13.33 -7.86 1.81
CA TRP A 188 -14.72 -7.43 1.95
C TRP A 188 -14.89 -6.16 2.77
N ALA A 189 -14.03 -5.95 3.77
CA ALA A 189 -13.99 -4.70 4.53
C ALA A 189 -13.61 -3.51 3.64
N VAL A 190 -12.60 -3.70 2.78
CA VAL A 190 -12.13 -2.68 1.83
C VAL A 190 -13.19 -2.40 0.77
N GLU A 191 -13.84 -3.44 0.23
CA GLU A 191 -14.92 -3.27 -0.76
C GLU A 191 -16.15 -2.52 -0.20
N LEU A 192 -16.55 -2.81 1.04
CA LEU A 192 -17.57 -2.02 1.72
C LEU A 192 -17.17 -0.55 1.83
N GLY A 193 -15.91 -0.29 2.19
CA GLY A 193 -15.34 1.05 2.21
C GLY A 193 -15.33 1.70 0.82
N ALA A 194 -14.99 0.95 -0.23
CA ALA A 194 -14.97 1.43 -1.60
C ALA A 194 -16.36 1.83 -2.10
N VAL A 195 -17.38 1.01 -1.84
CA VAL A 195 -18.77 1.34 -2.18
C VAL A 195 -19.22 2.61 -1.46
N ALA A 196 -18.98 2.71 -0.15
CA ALA A 196 -19.36 3.88 0.63
C ALA A 196 -18.63 5.15 0.14
N SER A 197 -17.34 5.04 -0.16
CA SER A 197 -16.53 6.15 -0.68
C SER A 197 -16.95 6.56 -2.09
N ALA A 198 -17.35 5.61 -2.96
CA ALA A 198 -17.88 5.90 -4.28
C ALA A 198 -19.19 6.71 -4.20
N LEU A 199 -20.05 6.43 -3.22
CA LEU A 199 -21.26 7.22 -2.97
C LEU A 199 -20.92 8.64 -2.53
N ILE A 200 -19.89 8.82 -1.69
CA ILE A 200 -19.39 10.15 -1.31
C ILE A 200 -18.85 10.89 -2.54
N LEU A 201 -18.05 10.24 -3.40
CA LEU A 201 -17.59 10.87 -4.64
C LEU A 201 -18.78 11.26 -5.53
N ALA A 202 -19.75 10.38 -5.72
CA ALA A 202 -20.96 10.69 -6.49
C ALA A 202 -21.70 11.90 -5.92
N PHE A 203 -21.77 12.04 -4.58
CA PHE A 203 -22.36 13.19 -3.92
C PHE A 203 -21.54 14.47 -4.13
N LEU A 204 -20.22 14.40 -4.02
CA LEU A 204 -19.33 15.56 -4.20
C LEU A 204 -19.40 16.09 -5.65
N PHE A 205 -19.44 15.20 -6.64
CA PHE A 205 -19.53 15.54 -8.05
C PHE A 205 -20.95 15.77 -8.58
N ARG A 206 -21.99 15.78 -7.73
CA ARG A 206 -23.40 15.88 -8.16
C ARG A 206 -23.76 17.12 -8.99
N LYS A 207 -22.92 18.15 -8.96
CA LYS A 207 -23.10 19.39 -9.73
C LYS A 207 -22.48 19.30 -11.13
N GLU A 208 -21.58 18.35 -11.38
CA GLU A 208 -20.85 18.17 -12.64
C GLU A 208 -21.67 17.32 -13.62
N LYS A 209 -22.67 17.96 -14.25
CA LYS A 209 -23.64 17.26 -15.14
C LYS A 209 -23.30 17.41 -16.63
N GLY A 210 -22.13 17.93 -17.00
CA GLY A 210 -21.72 18.07 -18.40
C GLY A 210 -21.77 16.73 -19.14
N ALA A 211 -22.30 16.73 -20.37
CA ALA A 211 -22.32 15.52 -21.21
C ALA A 211 -20.92 15.21 -21.74
N ILE A 212 -20.59 13.91 -21.82
CA ILE A 212 -19.31 13.47 -22.40
C ILE A 212 -19.47 13.29 -23.90
N PRO A 213 -18.58 13.91 -24.73
CA PRO A 213 -18.58 13.68 -26.16
C PRO A 213 -18.31 12.20 -26.46
N LYS A 214 -19.21 11.56 -27.20
CA LYS A 214 -19.05 10.18 -27.66
C LYS A 214 -18.25 10.14 -28.94
N GLY A 215 -17.46 9.09 -29.16
CA GLY A 215 -16.78 8.86 -30.45
C GLY A 215 -15.26 9.09 -30.43
N ALA A 216 -14.63 9.09 -29.27
CA ALA A 216 -13.16 9.05 -29.20
C ALA A 216 -12.64 7.71 -29.79
N ALA A 217 -11.54 7.76 -30.52
CA ALA A 217 -10.89 6.56 -31.04
C ALA A 217 -10.35 5.73 -29.85
N ARG A 218 -10.64 4.43 -29.85
CA ARG A 218 -10.14 3.51 -28.82
C ARG A 218 -8.62 3.34 -28.93
N THR A 219 -7.98 3.27 -27.79
CA THR A 219 -6.56 2.92 -27.70
C THR A 219 -6.33 1.52 -28.27
N LYS A 220 -5.34 1.38 -29.13
CA LYS A 220 -4.92 0.07 -29.66
C LYS A 220 -3.89 -0.55 -28.72
N VAL A 221 -4.18 -1.75 -28.22
CA VAL A 221 -3.24 -2.55 -27.43
C VAL A 221 -2.07 -2.98 -28.33
N THR A 222 -0.88 -2.78 -27.85
CA THR A 222 0.35 -3.13 -28.59
C THR A 222 0.74 -4.59 -28.41
N ASP A 223 0.42 -5.15 -27.21
CA ASP A 223 0.72 -6.55 -26.87
C ASP A 223 -0.24 -7.04 -25.76
N TYR A 224 -0.75 -8.27 -25.90
CA TYR A 224 -1.62 -8.91 -24.91
C TYR A 224 -0.87 -9.79 -23.91
N VAL A 225 0.38 -10.19 -24.23
CA VAL A 225 1.16 -11.10 -23.37
C VAL A 225 1.39 -10.53 -21.96
N PRO A 226 1.74 -9.25 -21.76
CA PRO A 226 1.85 -8.69 -20.42
C PRO A 226 0.58 -8.82 -19.57
N THR A 227 -0.59 -8.70 -20.22
CA THR A 227 -1.89 -8.91 -19.54
C THR A 227 -2.04 -10.36 -19.07
N PHE A 228 -1.70 -11.33 -19.94
CA PHE A 228 -1.74 -12.74 -19.56
C PHE A 228 -0.72 -13.09 -18.47
N LEU A 229 0.45 -12.45 -18.47
CA LEU A 229 1.45 -12.64 -17.41
C LEU A 229 0.96 -12.07 -16.07
N LEU A 230 0.31 -10.92 -16.06
CA LEU A 230 -0.26 -10.33 -14.85
C LEU A 230 -1.38 -11.21 -14.27
N VAL A 231 -2.31 -11.66 -15.12
CA VAL A 231 -3.37 -12.60 -14.73
C VAL A 231 -2.77 -13.94 -14.29
N GLY A 232 -1.74 -14.40 -14.99
CA GLY A 232 -0.97 -15.61 -14.64
C GLY A 232 -0.29 -15.50 -13.28
N MET A 233 0.24 -14.34 -12.92
CA MET A 233 0.81 -14.07 -11.60
C MET A 233 -0.26 -14.27 -10.51
N ILE A 234 -1.43 -13.69 -10.69
CA ILE A 234 -2.55 -13.85 -9.75
C ILE A 234 -2.96 -15.34 -9.65
N ALA A 235 -3.09 -16.01 -10.79
CA ALA A 235 -3.44 -17.44 -10.84
C ALA A 235 -2.40 -18.32 -10.12
N LEU A 236 -1.10 -18.03 -10.28
CA LEU A 236 -0.03 -18.75 -9.58
C LEU A 236 -0.02 -18.46 -8.08
N LEU A 237 -0.27 -17.21 -7.66
CA LEU A 237 -0.40 -16.87 -6.24
C LEU A 237 -1.61 -17.58 -5.59
N ILE A 238 -2.74 -17.66 -6.31
CA ILE A 238 -3.90 -18.45 -5.90
C ILE A 238 -3.52 -19.94 -5.80
N SER A 239 -2.85 -20.48 -6.80
CA SER A 239 -2.43 -21.90 -6.80
C SER A 239 -1.45 -22.19 -5.66
N ALA A 240 -0.53 -21.25 -5.38
CA ALA A 240 0.40 -21.36 -4.26
C ALA A 240 -0.31 -21.31 -2.89
N SER A 241 -1.52 -20.75 -2.81
CA SER A 241 -2.31 -20.75 -1.56
C SER A 241 -2.75 -22.15 -1.13
N PHE A 242 -2.82 -23.10 -2.06
CA PHE A 242 -3.20 -24.49 -1.77
C PHE A 242 -2.00 -25.38 -1.41
N ILE A 243 -0.75 -24.89 -1.55
CA ILE A 243 0.46 -25.65 -1.23
C ILE A 243 0.77 -25.49 0.27
N GLN A 244 0.64 -26.58 1.00
CA GLN A 244 1.05 -26.65 2.40
C GLN A 244 2.58 -26.67 2.54
N ASN A 245 3.12 -26.00 3.55
CA ASN A 245 4.57 -25.94 3.83
C ASN A 245 5.43 -25.44 2.67
N LYS A 246 4.89 -24.51 1.85
CA LYS A 246 5.69 -23.86 0.81
C LYS A 246 6.79 -23.00 1.44
N PRO A 247 7.97 -22.87 0.79
CA PRO A 247 8.99 -21.92 1.21
C PRO A 247 8.42 -20.50 1.34
N GLU A 248 8.81 -19.75 2.36
CA GLU A 248 8.32 -18.37 2.60
C GLU A 248 8.55 -17.46 1.39
N ILE A 249 9.65 -17.63 0.67
CA ILE A 249 10.03 -16.83 -0.50
C ILE A 249 9.21 -17.13 -1.78
N THR A 250 8.27 -18.09 -1.74
CA THR A 250 7.55 -18.59 -2.93
C THR A 250 6.80 -17.47 -3.67
N ASN A 251 6.10 -16.60 -2.97
CA ASN A 251 5.33 -15.53 -3.61
C ASN A 251 6.25 -14.53 -4.32
N GLY A 252 7.37 -14.18 -3.70
CA GLY A 252 8.40 -13.33 -4.30
C GLY A 252 9.00 -13.94 -5.57
N LEU A 253 9.29 -15.25 -5.54
CA LEU A 253 9.82 -15.95 -6.72
C LEU A 253 8.81 -16.03 -7.86
N ILE A 254 7.51 -16.18 -7.59
CA ILE A 254 6.46 -16.13 -8.61
C ILE A 254 6.46 -14.76 -9.29
N CYS A 255 6.47 -13.67 -8.51
CA CYS A 255 6.42 -12.32 -9.05
C CYS A 255 7.65 -11.98 -9.89
N VAL A 256 8.85 -12.23 -9.37
CA VAL A 256 10.12 -12.00 -10.10
C VAL A 256 10.25 -12.93 -11.30
N GLY A 257 9.85 -14.19 -11.18
CA GLY A 257 9.91 -15.18 -12.26
C GLY A 257 9.05 -14.75 -13.45
N LEU A 258 7.82 -14.30 -13.23
CA LEU A 258 6.94 -13.82 -14.30
C LEU A 258 7.40 -12.46 -14.88
N MET A 259 7.95 -11.58 -14.06
CA MET A 259 8.62 -10.38 -14.57
C MET A 259 9.76 -10.77 -15.53
N ALA A 260 10.63 -11.69 -15.14
CA ALA A 260 11.74 -12.17 -15.96
C ALA A 260 11.25 -12.80 -17.27
N VAL A 261 10.21 -13.65 -17.22
CA VAL A 261 9.57 -14.23 -18.41
C VAL A 261 9.06 -13.13 -19.35
N GLY A 262 8.40 -12.11 -18.80
CA GLY A 262 7.90 -10.98 -19.57
C GLY A 262 9.02 -10.16 -20.23
N MET A 263 10.11 -9.91 -19.51
CA MET A 263 11.30 -9.20 -20.03
C MET A 263 11.95 -10.01 -21.15
N ILE A 264 12.16 -11.31 -20.94
CA ILE A 264 12.74 -12.22 -21.95
C ILE A 264 11.86 -12.25 -23.20
N TYR A 265 10.56 -12.45 -23.05
CA TYR A 265 9.60 -12.43 -24.15
C TYR A 265 9.68 -11.12 -24.95
N THR A 266 9.63 -9.97 -24.25
CA THR A 266 9.64 -8.66 -24.91
C THR A 266 10.98 -8.41 -25.62
N PHE A 267 12.10 -8.83 -25.01
CA PHE A 267 13.42 -8.73 -25.65
C PHE A 267 13.50 -9.53 -26.96
N PHE A 268 13.04 -10.79 -26.98
CA PHE A 268 13.04 -11.60 -28.21
C PHE A 268 12.08 -11.07 -29.28
N LYS A 269 11.01 -10.38 -28.87
CA LYS A 269 10.05 -9.80 -29.79
C LYS A 269 10.55 -8.50 -30.42
N THR A 270 11.21 -7.64 -29.65
CA THR A 270 11.59 -6.28 -30.08
C THR A 270 13.05 -6.18 -30.47
N HIS A 271 13.89 -7.10 -30.01
CA HIS A 271 15.37 -7.06 -30.09
C HIS A 271 15.96 -5.76 -29.52
N ASP A 272 15.24 -5.11 -28.57
CA ASP A 272 15.63 -3.86 -27.94
C ASP A 272 15.99 -4.09 -26.47
N ALA A 273 17.15 -3.55 -26.06
CA ALA A 273 17.58 -3.55 -24.65
C ALA A 273 16.62 -2.80 -23.73
N ALA A 274 15.81 -1.89 -24.25
CA ALA A 274 14.76 -1.20 -23.50
C ALA A 274 13.73 -2.17 -22.90
N ALA A 275 13.49 -3.31 -23.57
CA ALA A 275 12.62 -4.38 -23.07
C ALA A 275 13.06 -4.95 -21.71
N VAL A 276 14.35 -4.91 -21.40
CA VAL A 276 14.93 -5.35 -20.13
C VAL A 276 15.10 -4.17 -19.18
N THR A 277 15.61 -3.06 -19.67
CA THR A 277 15.91 -1.87 -18.83
C THR A 277 14.65 -1.12 -18.39
N GLY A 278 13.57 -1.15 -19.17
CA GLY A 278 12.29 -0.50 -18.84
C GLY A 278 11.69 -1.02 -17.52
N PRO A 279 11.36 -2.32 -17.43
CA PRO A 279 10.84 -2.94 -16.22
C PRO A 279 11.77 -2.78 -15.00
N LEU A 280 13.09 -2.91 -15.20
CA LEU A 280 14.07 -2.73 -14.12
C LEU A 280 14.12 -1.29 -13.59
N LYS A 281 13.97 -0.29 -14.46
CA LYS A 281 13.91 1.12 -14.06
C LYS A 281 12.60 1.49 -13.36
N ALA A 282 11.53 0.73 -13.60
CA ALA A 282 10.25 0.92 -12.95
C ALA A 282 10.24 0.39 -11.50
N ILE A 283 11.21 -0.45 -11.14
CA ILE A 283 11.37 -0.91 -9.76
C ILE A 283 11.75 0.29 -8.89
N ASP A 284 10.95 0.54 -7.85
CA ASP A 284 11.24 1.57 -6.86
C ASP A 284 12.30 1.07 -5.86
N PHE A 285 13.56 1.22 -6.26
CA PHE A 285 14.71 0.88 -5.41
C PHE A 285 14.80 1.74 -4.14
N GLU A 286 14.17 2.92 -4.12
CA GLU A 286 14.10 3.75 -2.92
C GLU A 286 13.20 3.09 -1.88
N THR A 287 12.03 2.61 -2.27
CA THR A 287 11.12 1.84 -1.37
C THR A 287 11.76 0.52 -0.93
N ILE A 288 12.43 -0.21 -1.83
CA ILE A 288 13.14 -1.45 -1.47
C ILE A 288 14.27 -1.16 -0.46
N GLY A 289 15.08 -0.12 -0.70
CA GLY A 289 16.14 0.29 0.23
C GLY A 289 15.61 0.78 1.58
N LEU A 290 14.49 1.49 1.57
CA LEU A 290 13.80 1.91 2.79
C LEU A 290 13.35 0.70 3.61
N LEU A 291 12.67 -0.27 2.99
CA LEU A 291 12.21 -1.48 3.68
C LEU A 291 13.36 -2.34 4.18
N PHE A 292 14.40 -2.52 3.37
CA PHE A 292 15.60 -3.24 3.78
C PHE A 292 16.20 -2.62 5.06
N GLY A 293 16.38 -1.30 5.08
CA GLY A 293 16.87 -0.60 6.27
C GLY A 293 15.92 -0.69 7.46
N LEU A 294 14.61 -0.55 7.22
CA LEU A 294 13.59 -0.64 8.27
C LEU A 294 13.50 -2.05 8.89
N PHE A 295 13.59 -3.11 8.11
CA PHE A 295 13.59 -4.48 8.64
C PHE A 295 14.75 -4.69 9.62
N LEU A 296 15.93 -4.19 9.32
CA LEU A 296 17.09 -4.26 10.21
C LEU A 296 16.91 -3.40 11.46
N VAL A 297 16.41 -2.18 11.32
CA VAL A 297 16.11 -1.29 12.46
C VAL A 297 15.06 -1.92 13.38
N ILE A 298 14.00 -2.47 12.79
CA ILE A 298 12.92 -3.15 13.53
C ILE A 298 13.45 -4.41 14.22
N GLY A 299 14.28 -5.21 13.55
CA GLY A 299 14.99 -6.34 14.16
C GLY A 299 15.78 -5.90 15.38
N GLY A 300 16.51 -4.78 15.28
CA GLY A 300 17.27 -4.22 16.39
C GLY A 300 16.42 -3.77 17.57
N ILE A 301 15.34 -2.99 17.33
CA ILE A 301 14.46 -2.55 18.43
C ILE A 301 13.69 -3.73 19.06
N THR A 302 13.37 -4.76 18.28
CA THR A 302 12.73 -5.99 18.78
C THR A 302 13.71 -6.73 19.68
N HIS A 303 14.95 -6.94 19.24
CA HIS A 303 16.00 -7.59 20.04
C HIS A 303 16.28 -6.85 21.35
N MET A 304 16.19 -5.51 21.34
CA MET A 304 16.38 -4.67 22.53
C MET A 304 15.15 -4.58 23.45
N GLY A 305 14.02 -5.24 23.12
CA GLY A 305 12.79 -5.24 23.91
C GLY A 305 11.95 -3.96 23.84
N VAL A 306 12.25 -3.05 22.89
CA VAL A 306 11.49 -1.80 22.71
C VAL A 306 10.07 -2.10 22.24
N VAL A 307 9.92 -3.10 21.34
CA VAL A 307 8.63 -3.55 20.81
C VAL A 307 7.72 -4.05 21.95
N ASP A 308 8.25 -4.88 22.85
CA ASP A 308 7.50 -5.42 23.98
C ASP A 308 7.09 -4.32 24.97
N ALA A 309 7.98 -3.35 25.20
CA ALA A 309 7.66 -2.19 26.03
C ALA A 309 6.53 -1.34 25.44
N ALA A 310 6.55 -1.10 24.13
CA ALA A 310 5.48 -0.38 23.42
C ALA A 310 4.15 -1.14 23.48
N ALA A 311 4.19 -2.46 23.25
CA ALA A 311 3.03 -3.34 23.38
C ALA A 311 2.44 -3.31 24.80
N GLY A 312 3.29 -3.38 25.83
CA GLY A 312 2.88 -3.28 27.23
C GLY A 312 2.20 -1.95 27.57
N LEU A 313 2.69 -0.83 27.01
CA LEU A 313 2.04 0.48 27.18
C LEU A 313 0.66 0.51 26.55
N LEU A 314 0.51 0.00 25.32
CA LEU A 314 -0.79 -0.08 24.63
C LEU A 314 -1.78 -0.97 25.39
N ALA A 315 -1.32 -2.10 25.93
CA ALA A 315 -2.14 -3.00 26.77
C ALA A 315 -2.66 -2.28 28.03
N GLN A 316 -1.79 -1.53 28.73
CA GLN A 316 -2.16 -0.74 29.90
C GLN A 316 -3.17 0.36 29.57
N MET A 317 -2.96 1.10 28.46
CA MET A 317 -3.89 2.15 28.00
C MET A 317 -5.28 1.59 27.68
N GLY A 318 -5.35 0.39 27.12
CA GLY A 318 -6.61 -0.28 26.82
C GLY A 318 -7.29 -0.96 28.01
N GLY A 319 -6.64 -1.03 29.18
CA GLY A 319 -7.19 -1.67 30.38
C GLY A 319 -7.60 -3.13 30.18
N GLY A 320 -6.97 -3.85 29.23
CA GLY A 320 -7.31 -5.21 28.85
C GLY A 320 -8.57 -5.34 27.97
N ASN A 321 -9.22 -4.23 27.63
CA ASN A 321 -10.37 -4.25 26.73
C ASN A 321 -9.93 -4.29 25.27
N VAL A 322 -10.11 -5.43 24.61
CA VAL A 322 -9.70 -5.65 23.21
C VAL A 322 -10.37 -4.67 22.24
N PHE A 323 -11.64 -4.30 22.48
CA PHE A 323 -12.33 -3.32 21.65
C PHE A 323 -11.69 -1.92 21.75
N ALA A 324 -11.35 -1.50 22.97
CA ALA A 324 -10.68 -0.20 23.18
C ALA A 324 -9.31 -0.17 22.49
N ILE A 325 -8.54 -1.27 22.61
CA ILE A 325 -7.24 -1.42 21.94
C ILE A 325 -7.39 -1.42 20.42
N TYR A 326 -8.32 -2.20 19.87
CA TYR A 326 -8.62 -2.22 18.46
C TYR A 326 -9.00 -0.83 17.94
N THR A 327 -9.91 -0.16 18.65
CA THR A 327 -10.34 1.21 18.31
C THR A 327 -9.17 2.19 18.31
N ALA A 328 -8.32 2.12 19.35
CA ALA A 328 -7.13 2.95 19.44
C ALA A 328 -6.16 2.68 18.29
N ILE A 329 -5.91 1.41 17.94
CA ILE A 329 -5.02 1.05 16.82
C ILE A 329 -5.57 1.59 15.51
N VAL A 330 -6.85 1.35 15.19
CA VAL A 330 -7.44 1.80 13.91
C VAL A 330 -7.36 3.32 13.80
N TRP A 331 -7.87 4.07 14.78
CA TRP A 331 -7.97 5.53 14.67
C TRP A 331 -6.63 6.23 14.86
N ALA A 332 -5.72 5.71 15.67
CA ALA A 332 -4.34 6.18 15.71
C ALA A 332 -3.64 5.93 14.37
N SER A 333 -3.86 4.77 13.74
CA SER A 333 -3.31 4.47 12.40
C SER A 333 -3.82 5.45 11.36
N VAL A 334 -5.12 5.77 11.37
CA VAL A 334 -5.69 6.80 10.47
C VAL A 334 -5.03 8.15 10.69
N LEU A 335 -4.87 8.55 11.95
CA LEU A 335 -4.30 9.85 12.30
C LEU A 335 -2.81 9.94 11.90
N PHE A 336 -2.02 8.95 12.25
CA PHE A 336 -0.59 8.95 11.95
C PHE A 336 -0.34 8.83 10.45
N SER A 337 -1.04 7.92 9.75
CA SER A 337 -0.88 7.74 8.31
C SER A 337 -1.36 8.96 7.49
N ALA A 338 -2.19 9.82 8.05
CA ALA A 338 -2.52 11.10 7.40
C ALA A 338 -1.29 12.01 7.19
N PHE A 339 -0.22 11.84 7.99
CA PHE A 339 0.98 12.69 7.96
C PHE A 339 2.28 11.92 7.73
N ILE A 340 2.28 10.62 8.03
CA ILE A 340 3.42 9.72 7.89
C ILE A 340 3.06 8.70 6.81
N ASP A 341 3.99 8.42 5.89
CA ASP A 341 3.81 7.37 4.89
C ASP A 341 3.42 6.03 5.53
N ASN A 342 2.45 5.34 4.96
CA ASN A 342 1.89 4.09 5.48
C ASN A 342 2.93 2.96 5.60
N ILE A 343 3.93 2.90 4.71
CA ILE A 343 4.94 1.84 4.66
C ILE A 343 5.76 1.78 5.97
N PRO A 344 6.51 2.82 6.39
CA PRO A 344 7.29 2.76 7.61
C PRO A 344 6.40 2.59 8.85
N TYR A 345 5.20 3.17 8.86
CA TYR A 345 4.27 3.03 9.97
C TYR A 345 3.83 1.58 10.17
N VAL A 346 3.32 0.92 9.12
CA VAL A 346 2.87 -0.48 9.18
C VAL A 346 4.03 -1.42 9.52
N ALA A 347 5.20 -1.24 8.88
CA ALA A 347 6.38 -2.06 9.16
C ALA A 347 6.74 -2.06 10.67
N THR A 348 6.64 -0.91 11.32
CA THR A 348 6.95 -0.80 12.76
C THR A 348 5.83 -1.33 13.65
N MET A 349 4.58 -1.11 13.26
CA MET A 349 3.44 -1.48 14.11
C MET A 349 3.10 -2.97 14.05
N LEU A 350 3.44 -3.69 12.98
CA LEU A 350 3.18 -5.13 12.87
C LEU A 350 3.79 -5.92 14.05
N PRO A 351 5.10 -5.81 14.37
CA PRO A 351 5.67 -6.51 15.52
C PRO A 351 5.09 -6.03 16.86
N VAL A 352 4.76 -4.75 17.00
CA VAL A 352 4.12 -4.22 18.22
C VAL A 352 2.74 -4.85 18.43
N VAL A 353 1.93 -4.94 17.37
CA VAL A 353 0.60 -5.58 17.42
C VAL A 353 0.72 -7.07 17.74
N THR A 354 1.74 -7.75 17.22
CA THR A 354 2.00 -9.17 17.53
C THR A 354 2.34 -9.37 18.98
N SER A 355 3.29 -8.61 19.51
CA SER A 355 3.69 -8.67 20.91
C SER A 355 2.51 -8.31 21.84
N LEU A 356 1.70 -7.30 21.46
CA LEU A 356 0.51 -6.90 22.19
C LEU A 356 -0.52 -8.05 22.25
N ALA A 357 -0.83 -8.67 21.12
CA ALA A 357 -1.78 -9.78 21.06
C ALA A 357 -1.30 -10.99 21.90
N ALA A 358 0.00 -11.31 21.80
CA ALA A 358 0.62 -12.36 22.62
C ALA A 358 0.54 -12.05 24.12
N GLY A 359 0.81 -10.80 24.52
CA GLY A 359 0.71 -10.35 25.92
C GLY A 359 -0.72 -10.37 26.46
N LEU A 360 -1.71 -10.19 25.62
CA LEU A 360 -3.15 -10.27 25.98
C LEU A 360 -3.71 -11.69 25.85
N GLY A 361 -2.97 -12.64 25.26
CA GLY A 361 -3.44 -13.99 25.00
C GLY A 361 -4.59 -14.06 23.97
N ILE A 362 -4.63 -13.12 23.01
CA ILE A 362 -5.66 -13.04 21.97
C ILE A 362 -5.10 -13.34 20.58
N ASP A 363 -5.99 -13.66 19.65
CA ASP A 363 -5.65 -13.76 18.24
C ASP A 363 -5.34 -12.36 17.66
N PRO A 364 -4.20 -12.15 16.97
CA PRO A 364 -3.81 -10.84 16.44
C PRO A 364 -4.64 -10.37 15.23
N THR A 365 -5.45 -11.22 14.61
CA THR A 365 -6.09 -10.98 13.32
C THR A 365 -6.88 -9.66 13.27
N VAL A 366 -7.74 -9.41 14.28
CA VAL A 366 -8.53 -8.17 14.31
C VAL A 366 -7.65 -6.93 14.41
N LEU A 367 -6.54 -7.02 15.15
CA LEU A 367 -5.59 -5.92 15.32
C LEU A 367 -4.77 -5.71 14.04
N TYR A 368 -4.34 -6.78 13.35
CA TYR A 368 -3.65 -6.71 12.08
C TYR A 368 -4.52 -6.07 10.99
N PHE A 369 -5.76 -6.52 10.86
CA PHE A 369 -6.68 -5.97 9.86
C PHE A 369 -7.08 -4.53 10.21
N GLY A 370 -7.24 -4.23 11.50
CA GLY A 370 -7.45 -2.87 11.97
C GLY A 370 -6.28 -1.94 11.67
N LEU A 371 -5.05 -2.40 11.92
CA LEU A 371 -3.82 -1.67 11.59
C LEU A 371 -3.72 -1.39 10.09
N LEU A 372 -3.87 -2.43 9.24
CA LEU A 372 -3.77 -2.26 7.79
C LEU A 372 -4.84 -1.31 7.25
N SER A 373 -6.11 -1.52 7.65
CA SER A 373 -7.20 -0.65 7.23
C SER A 373 -7.00 0.79 7.69
N GLY A 374 -6.63 1.01 8.96
CA GLY A 374 -6.39 2.34 9.50
C GLY A 374 -5.21 3.04 8.80
N ALA A 375 -4.11 2.35 8.59
CA ALA A 375 -2.91 2.90 7.99
C ALA A 375 -3.09 3.18 6.49
N THR A 376 -3.56 2.20 5.71
CA THR A 376 -3.67 2.37 4.25
C THR A 376 -4.77 3.38 3.89
N LEU A 377 -5.94 3.28 4.50
CA LEU A 377 -7.05 4.19 4.22
C LEU A 377 -6.79 5.59 4.81
N GLY A 378 -6.14 5.67 5.97
CA GLY A 378 -5.86 6.93 6.66
C GLY A 378 -4.97 7.89 5.87
N GLY A 379 -4.04 7.37 5.08
CA GLY A 379 -3.19 8.15 4.19
C GLY A 379 -3.96 9.02 3.18
N ASN A 380 -5.23 8.71 2.93
CA ASN A 380 -6.10 9.49 2.05
C ASN A 380 -6.59 10.83 2.64
N CYS A 381 -6.40 11.08 3.93
CA CYS A 381 -6.85 12.32 4.57
C CYS A 381 -6.11 13.56 4.07
N THR A 382 -4.82 13.43 3.70
CA THR A 382 -3.97 14.57 3.37
C THR A 382 -3.18 14.36 2.06
N PRO A 383 -2.67 15.44 1.45
CA PRO A 383 -1.85 15.37 0.25
C PRO A 383 -0.55 14.57 0.39
N ILE A 384 -0.04 14.40 1.60
CA ILE A 384 1.26 13.82 1.91
C ILE A 384 1.19 12.45 2.59
N GLY A 385 -0.02 12.00 2.96
CA GLY A 385 -0.21 10.77 3.73
C GLY A 385 0.02 9.48 2.94
N ALA A 386 0.05 9.54 1.60
CA ALA A 386 0.35 8.39 0.75
C ALA A 386 1.13 8.81 -0.49
N SER A 387 2.02 7.93 -0.98
CA SER A 387 2.83 8.17 -2.18
C SER A 387 1.97 8.37 -3.44
N ALA A 388 0.82 7.69 -3.55
CA ALA A 388 -0.16 7.88 -4.63
C ALA A 388 -0.69 9.33 -4.68
N ASN A 389 -0.95 9.94 -3.52
CA ASN A 389 -1.43 11.33 -3.44
C ASN A 389 -0.37 12.31 -3.93
N ILE A 390 0.88 12.12 -3.48
CA ILE A 390 2.02 12.94 -3.89
C ILE A 390 2.22 12.83 -5.40
N THR A 391 2.13 11.63 -5.95
CA THR A 391 2.23 11.37 -7.39
C THR A 391 1.13 12.07 -8.18
N GLY A 392 -0.13 11.94 -7.76
CA GLY A 392 -1.26 12.60 -8.41
C GLY A 392 -1.12 14.14 -8.42
N ILE A 393 -0.71 14.71 -7.29
CA ILE A 393 -0.43 16.15 -7.18
C ILE A 393 0.76 16.55 -8.05
N GLY A 394 1.80 15.71 -8.13
CA GLY A 394 2.95 15.91 -9.00
C GLY A 394 2.55 15.99 -10.48
N ILE A 395 1.64 15.14 -10.93
CA ILE A 395 1.08 15.16 -12.29
C ILE A 395 0.31 16.45 -12.54
N LEU A 396 -0.57 16.85 -11.60
CA LEU A 396 -1.33 18.10 -11.71
C LEU A 396 -0.42 19.33 -11.81
N ARG A 397 0.64 19.40 -11.00
CA ARG A 397 1.61 20.50 -11.04
C ARG A 397 2.34 20.58 -12.37
N ARG A 398 2.74 19.44 -12.94
CA ARG A 398 3.37 19.40 -14.29
C ARG A 398 2.42 19.87 -15.38
N ASP A 399 1.12 19.67 -15.20
CA ASP A 399 0.08 20.17 -16.13
C ASP A 399 -0.37 21.62 -15.83
N GLY A 400 0.30 22.31 -14.90
CA GLY A 400 0.05 23.71 -14.57
C GLY A 400 -1.06 23.95 -13.54
N HIS A 401 -1.53 22.91 -12.84
CA HIS A 401 -2.57 23.02 -11.82
C HIS A 401 -1.96 22.99 -10.42
N GLU A 402 -2.18 24.04 -9.64
CA GLU A 402 -1.84 24.09 -8.22
C GLU A 402 -2.95 23.45 -7.38
N VAL A 403 -2.54 22.58 -6.45
CA VAL A 403 -3.45 21.91 -5.51
C VAL A 403 -3.18 22.44 -4.10
N LYS A 404 -4.17 23.09 -3.51
CA LYS A 404 -4.12 23.50 -2.10
C LYS A 404 -4.44 22.29 -1.21
N THR A 405 -3.84 22.27 -0.03
CA THR A 405 -4.16 21.24 0.98
C THR A 405 -5.66 21.17 1.28
N SER A 406 -6.34 22.33 1.32
CA SER A 406 -7.80 22.39 1.51
C SER A 406 -8.60 21.70 0.42
N ASP A 407 -8.16 21.78 -0.84
CA ASP A 407 -8.85 21.16 -1.97
C ASP A 407 -8.74 19.64 -1.90
N PHE A 408 -7.57 19.15 -1.52
CA PHE A 408 -7.35 17.74 -1.28
C PHE A 408 -8.17 17.22 -0.10
N CYS A 409 -8.07 17.86 1.07
CA CYS A 409 -8.75 17.43 2.29
C CYS A 409 -10.29 17.46 2.15
N ARG A 410 -10.83 18.36 1.32
CA ARG A 410 -12.28 18.43 1.04
C ARG A 410 -12.82 17.16 0.38
N ILE A 411 -12.00 16.43 -0.36
CA ILE A 411 -12.35 15.14 -0.96
C ILE A 411 -11.81 14.01 -0.08
N GLY A 412 -10.55 14.08 0.32
CA GLY A 412 -9.84 13.01 1.02
C GLY A 412 -10.45 12.68 2.39
N ILE A 413 -10.79 13.66 3.22
CA ILE A 413 -11.34 13.40 4.56
C ILE A 413 -12.70 12.70 4.50
N PRO A 414 -13.74 13.23 3.78
CA PRO A 414 -15.00 12.52 3.67
C PRO A 414 -14.87 11.13 3.04
N PHE A 415 -14.00 10.98 2.04
CA PHE A 415 -13.70 9.71 1.40
C PHE A 415 -13.12 8.72 2.41
N THR A 416 -12.10 9.14 3.17
CA THR A 416 -11.46 8.30 4.20
C THR A 416 -12.43 7.86 5.28
N LEU A 417 -13.24 8.78 5.82
CA LEU A 417 -14.21 8.44 6.85
C LEU A 417 -15.25 7.44 6.33
N ALA A 418 -15.74 7.64 5.08
CA ALA A 418 -16.66 6.71 4.45
C ALA A 418 -16.03 5.34 4.19
N ALA A 419 -14.72 5.26 3.98
CA ALA A 419 -14.00 3.99 3.81
C ALA A 419 -13.73 3.30 5.16
N VAL A 420 -13.19 4.06 6.13
CA VAL A 420 -12.72 3.49 7.41
C VAL A 420 -13.87 3.04 8.29
N ILE A 421 -14.96 3.81 8.40
CA ILE A 421 -16.06 3.49 9.33
C ILE A 421 -16.71 2.13 9.02
N PRO A 422 -17.13 1.83 7.78
CA PRO A 422 -17.67 0.50 7.47
C PRO A 422 -16.63 -0.62 7.67
N ALA A 423 -15.39 -0.41 7.26
CA ALA A 423 -14.32 -1.39 7.44
C ALA A 423 -14.07 -1.67 8.94
N TYR A 424 -13.99 -0.63 9.77
CA TYR A 424 -13.83 -0.74 11.22
C TYR A 424 -14.95 -1.55 11.86
N ILE A 425 -16.22 -1.25 11.55
CA ILE A 425 -17.37 -1.98 12.08
C ILE A 425 -17.36 -3.43 11.61
N TYR A 426 -17.14 -3.64 10.31
CA TYR A 426 -17.12 -4.97 9.72
C TYR A 426 -16.04 -5.87 10.32
N LEU A 427 -14.81 -5.40 10.42
CA LEU A 427 -13.70 -6.18 10.97
C LEU A 427 -13.91 -6.53 12.43
N TRP A 428 -14.48 -5.62 13.22
CA TRP A 428 -14.82 -5.92 14.60
C TRP A 428 -15.90 -7.01 14.69
N LEU A 429 -16.96 -6.92 13.90
CA LEU A 429 -18.03 -7.94 13.89
C LEU A 429 -17.54 -9.31 13.42
N MET A 430 -16.55 -9.36 12.53
CA MET A 430 -16.02 -10.62 11.99
C MET A 430 -14.96 -11.26 12.88
N TYR A 431 -14.10 -10.48 13.53
CA TYR A 431 -12.90 -10.97 14.20
C TYR A 431 -12.72 -10.48 15.64
N GLY A 432 -13.54 -9.57 16.11
CA GLY A 432 -13.43 -8.98 17.45
C GLY A 432 -14.19 -9.76 18.53
N VAL A 433 -14.99 -10.77 18.15
CA VAL A 433 -15.85 -11.56 19.07
C VAL A 433 -15.42 -13.01 19.03
#